data_bdf4bd4e7ae951d84aec3b8771c0dd49
#
_entry.id   bdf4bd4e7ae951d84aec3b8771c0dd49
#
_cell.length_a   1.000
_cell.length_b   1.000
_cell.length_c   1.000
_cell.angle_alpha   90.00
_cell.angle_beta   90.00
_cell.angle_gamma   90.00
#
_symmetry.space_group_name_H-M   'P 1'
#
loop_
_entity.id
_entity.type
_entity.pdbx_description
1 polymer ?
#
loop_
_entity_poly.entity_id
_entity_poly.type
_entity_poly.pdbx_seq_one_letter_code
_entity_poly.pdbx_strand_id
1 'polypeptide(L)'
;MKKNLAKATALLLTAGMLGGTGITAAASDVELNPGGTYPVVKDGTLEFDCFTMSMPNVEDLQTNDFTKYMEEKTGIKMNFLTGGRDDWSDKLNLMLQSNDYPDVILGVSPDLAKYGVKEGMIIPLDDYLTEENVPNYLKMMEPYGLDMTKEADGKIYSLADINVCYHCQYGRKMWVNKRYLDEMGIDVPTTTDEFYDACKKFLEYKPNGVAIGGAAQGWYSRMQDWLIDAFVLMPNTSYTTSQKDTIALNTDTNEIECVATDDRYKEAMKWIKSLYDLGAIYDGDFTQTGEQLKTLVNQADEPVLFFTAGTISDMIDATSNPDFYKDYECMAPIAGPDGTRIAFQTPNPGVNSGAFCITDKCENPEAALRWIDFFYSEIGDLCSQYGADEGTDWVLNPEGKVGLNGEPAKYEVLNLYSAETQNHDWQDIGIRVAPADYRLGQAVDPDVDVHSTAGLEKLLYDASAELYAPYAGTSNIKLFDEMKLTDEESTNISVIAVEVADIIESDSVAFMTGAKDIDSEWDSFKDSLDKAGLQDLIAVYQEAYARSSEGDETEATTEAAAETEAATEAAETTAETETETAA
;
A
#
# COMPACT_ATOMS: atom_id res chain seq x y z
N MET A 1 64.49 22.12 -9.32
CA MET A 1 64.87 23.22 -10.26
C MET A 1 63.62 23.90 -10.79
N LYS A 2 63.55 25.20 -10.50
CA LYS A 2 62.77 26.29 -11.15
C LYS A 2 61.26 26.04 -11.38
N LYS A 3 60.31 26.66 -10.59
CA LYS A 3 59.90 28.09 -10.48
C LYS A 3 59.50 28.69 -11.86
N ASN A 4 58.21 29.03 -11.97
CA ASN A 4 57.63 30.34 -12.28
C ASN A 4 56.11 30.15 -12.41
N LEU A 5 55.21 30.68 -11.66
CA LEU A 5 54.82 32.04 -11.28
C LEU A 5 54.47 32.96 -12.46
N ALA A 6 53.20 33.20 -12.69
CA ALA A 6 52.61 34.44 -13.25
C ALA A 6 51.12 34.44 -12.86
N LYS A 7 50.71 35.16 -11.92
CA LYS A 7 50.26 36.57 -11.76
C LYS A 7 48.92 36.85 -12.45
N ALA A 8 48.01 37.08 -11.52
CA ALA A 8 46.75 37.77 -11.51
C ALA A 8 46.60 38.94 -12.54
N THR A 9 45.37 39.10 -13.01
CA THR A 9 44.84 40.42 -13.35
C THR A 9 43.38 40.47 -12.88
N ALA A 10 43.14 41.19 -11.81
CA ALA A 10 41.84 41.65 -11.40
C ALA A 10 41.45 42.82 -12.31
N LEU A 11 40.25 42.81 -12.82
CA LEU A 11 39.59 43.99 -13.37
C LEU A 11 38.26 44.18 -12.69
N LEU A 12 38.24 45.18 -11.79
CA LEU A 12 37.01 45.82 -11.32
C LEU A 12 36.33 46.52 -12.52
N LEU A 13 35.06 46.30 -12.64
CA LEU A 13 34.15 47.22 -13.33
C LEU A 13 32.95 47.46 -12.45
N THR A 14 32.89 48.67 -11.96
CA THR A 14 31.82 49.27 -11.16
C THR A 14 30.66 49.73 -12.03
N ALA A 15 29.47 49.51 -11.48
CA ALA A 15 28.26 50.34 -11.57
C ALA A 15 27.55 50.52 -12.90
N GLY A 16 26.36 50.01 -12.93
CA GLY A 16 25.28 50.41 -13.80
C GLY A 16 23.95 49.97 -13.21
N MET A 17 23.46 50.72 -12.18
CA MET A 17 22.03 50.66 -11.84
C MET A 17 21.24 51.25 -12.99
N LEU A 18 20.56 50.40 -13.72
CA LEU A 18 19.42 50.79 -14.54
C LEU A 18 18.29 49.82 -14.20
N GLY A 19 17.19 50.43 -13.75
CA GLY A 19 15.99 49.74 -13.35
C GLY A 19 15.55 48.74 -14.42
N GLY A 20 15.67 47.48 -14.08
CA GLY A 20 14.98 46.40 -14.74
C GLY A 20 13.55 46.42 -14.23
N THR A 21 12.64 46.92 -15.03
CA THR A 21 11.22 46.58 -14.95
C THR A 21 11.17 45.05 -14.92
N GLY A 22 10.71 44.50 -13.81
CA GLY A 22 10.35 43.10 -13.75
C GLY A 22 9.41 42.82 -14.91
N ILE A 23 9.89 42.07 -15.86
CA ILE A 23 9.00 41.34 -16.75
C ILE A 23 8.47 40.21 -15.87
N THR A 24 7.33 40.46 -15.23
CA THR A 24 6.42 39.39 -14.92
C THR A 24 6.11 38.77 -16.29
N ALA A 25 6.64 37.59 -16.56
CA ALA A 25 6.12 36.73 -17.60
C ALA A 25 4.63 36.61 -17.27
N ALA A 26 3.78 37.24 -18.08
CA ALA A 26 2.37 36.99 -17.99
C ALA A 26 2.22 35.49 -18.26
N ALA A 27 1.69 34.75 -17.29
CA ALA A 27 1.13 33.44 -17.55
C ALA A 27 0.30 33.61 -18.83
N SER A 28 0.64 32.91 -19.89
CA SER A 28 -0.19 32.90 -21.09
C SER A 28 -1.55 32.39 -20.63
N ASP A 29 -2.61 33.19 -20.79
CA ASP A 29 -3.98 32.76 -20.53
C ASP A 29 -4.30 31.59 -21.47
N VAL A 30 -3.89 30.37 -21.05
CA VAL A 30 -4.21 29.16 -21.78
C VAL A 30 -5.67 28.85 -21.52
N GLU A 31 -6.48 28.85 -22.58
CA GLU A 31 -7.89 28.48 -22.43
C GLU A 31 -8.02 26.98 -22.22
N LEU A 32 -8.65 26.60 -21.09
CA LEU A 32 -8.90 25.23 -20.72
C LEU A 32 -10.37 24.84 -20.93
N ASN A 33 -10.63 23.59 -21.29
CA ASN A 33 -11.94 22.97 -21.18
C ASN A 33 -12.16 22.46 -19.73
N PRO A 34 -13.41 22.40 -19.24
CA PRO A 34 -13.70 21.81 -17.92
C PRO A 34 -13.16 20.39 -17.78
N GLY A 35 -12.90 19.97 -16.54
CA GLY A 35 -12.51 18.60 -16.21
C GLY A 35 -13.47 17.57 -16.82
N GLY A 36 -12.97 16.40 -17.18
CA GLY A 36 -13.72 15.38 -17.89
C GLY A 36 -14.02 15.69 -19.37
N THR A 37 -13.62 16.89 -19.88
CA THR A 37 -13.80 17.31 -21.28
C THR A 37 -12.45 17.40 -21.98
N TYR A 38 -12.32 16.76 -23.14
CA TYR A 38 -11.05 16.69 -23.87
C TYR A 38 -11.13 17.36 -25.26
N PRO A 39 -10.02 17.96 -25.77
CA PRO A 39 -8.76 18.12 -25.06
C PRO A 39 -8.88 19.06 -23.85
N VAL A 40 -8.00 18.93 -22.85
CA VAL A 40 -7.94 19.85 -21.70
C VAL A 40 -7.55 21.25 -22.16
N VAL A 41 -6.55 21.34 -23.03
CA VAL A 41 -6.08 22.59 -23.63
C VAL A 41 -6.84 22.85 -24.93
N LYS A 42 -7.59 23.95 -25.02
CA LYS A 42 -8.43 24.26 -26.18
C LYS A 42 -7.60 24.50 -27.45
N ASP A 43 -6.54 25.26 -27.31
CA ASP A 43 -5.65 25.62 -28.43
C ASP A 43 -4.18 25.56 -28.00
N GLY A 44 -3.37 24.82 -28.72
CA GLY A 44 -1.94 24.64 -28.43
C GLY A 44 -1.65 23.41 -27.58
N THR A 45 -0.51 23.42 -26.90
CA THR A 45 -0.05 22.37 -25.98
C THR A 45 0.56 22.99 -24.73
N LEU A 46 0.36 22.35 -23.58
CA LEU A 46 1.13 22.61 -22.36
C LEU A 46 2.15 21.51 -22.15
N GLU A 47 3.26 21.84 -21.51
CA GLU A 47 4.26 20.86 -21.08
C GLU A 47 4.45 20.99 -19.57
N PHE A 48 4.56 19.85 -18.89
CA PHE A 48 4.91 19.77 -17.48
C PHE A 48 6.09 18.82 -17.28
N ASP A 49 6.96 19.16 -16.37
CA ASP A 49 7.95 18.22 -15.84
C ASP A 49 7.28 17.37 -14.75
N CYS A 50 7.39 16.05 -14.86
CA CYS A 50 6.71 15.09 -13.99
C CYS A 50 7.72 14.10 -13.42
N PHE A 51 7.79 14.00 -12.08
CA PHE A 51 8.56 12.93 -11.44
C PHE A 51 7.67 11.72 -11.20
N THR A 52 8.17 10.54 -11.56
CA THR A 52 7.48 9.26 -11.28
C THR A 52 8.47 8.12 -11.09
N MET A 53 7.97 6.96 -10.67
CA MET A 53 8.77 5.72 -10.61
C MET A 53 8.86 5.10 -12.00
N SER A 54 10.01 4.49 -12.32
CA SER A 54 10.17 3.64 -13.50
C SER A 54 10.16 2.16 -13.11
N MET A 55 9.60 1.33 -13.99
CA MET A 55 9.56 -0.11 -13.83
C MET A 55 10.39 -0.80 -14.91
N PRO A 56 11.10 -1.91 -14.59
CA PRO A 56 11.99 -2.58 -15.54
C PRO A 56 11.29 -3.14 -16.79
N ASN A 57 10.00 -3.42 -16.69
CA ASN A 57 9.18 -3.97 -17.78
C ASN A 57 8.53 -2.91 -18.67
N VAL A 58 8.73 -1.61 -18.39
CA VAL A 58 8.33 -0.51 -19.27
C VAL A 58 9.58 0.12 -19.88
N GLU A 59 9.70 0.08 -21.21
CA GLU A 59 10.92 0.43 -21.91
C GLU A 59 11.26 1.92 -21.77
N ASP A 60 10.30 2.81 -22.09
CA ASP A 60 10.50 4.27 -22.05
C ASP A 60 9.16 5.02 -21.95
N LEU A 61 8.88 5.59 -20.79
CA LEU A 61 7.66 6.36 -20.54
C LEU A 61 7.46 7.50 -21.54
N GLN A 62 8.53 8.14 -22.03
CA GLN A 62 8.42 9.27 -22.94
C GLN A 62 7.91 8.87 -24.33
N THR A 63 8.17 7.64 -24.76
CA THR A 63 7.76 7.11 -26.05
C THR A 63 6.63 6.09 -25.97
N ASN A 64 6.18 5.76 -24.76
CA ASN A 64 5.12 4.80 -24.49
C ASN A 64 3.80 5.16 -25.18
N ASP A 65 3.06 4.16 -25.68
CA ASP A 65 1.85 4.38 -26.46
C ASP A 65 0.74 5.04 -25.64
N PHE A 66 0.56 4.67 -24.36
CA PHE A 66 -0.40 5.33 -23.49
C PHE A 66 -0.02 6.77 -23.19
N THR A 67 1.28 7.08 -23.03
CA THR A 67 1.75 8.47 -22.92
C THR A 67 1.37 9.29 -24.15
N LYS A 68 1.56 8.74 -25.34
CA LYS A 68 1.17 9.42 -26.60
C LYS A 68 -0.34 9.60 -26.71
N TYR A 69 -1.12 8.59 -26.30
CA TYR A 69 -2.57 8.70 -26.23
C TYR A 69 -3.00 9.85 -25.31
N MET A 70 -2.41 9.97 -24.13
CA MET A 70 -2.71 11.05 -23.20
C MET A 70 -2.30 12.42 -23.75
N GLU A 71 -1.14 12.52 -24.41
CA GLU A 71 -0.68 13.75 -25.07
C GLU A 71 -1.66 14.21 -26.15
N GLU A 72 -2.10 13.31 -27.03
CA GLU A 72 -3.08 13.59 -28.08
C GLU A 72 -4.47 13.93 -27.50
N LYS A 73 -4.90 13.18 -26.51
CA LYS A 73 -6.22 13.33 -25.90
C LYS A 73 -6.36 14.64 -25.13
N THR A 74 -5.34 15.04 -24.39
CA THR A 74 -5.43 16.15 -23.44
C THR A 74 -4.85 17.47 -23.98
N GLY A 75 -3.95 17.43 -24.96
CA GLY A 75 -3.12 18.55 -25.37
C GLY A 75 -2.04 18.89 -24.33
N ILE A 76 -1.73 17.97 -23.41
CA ILE A 76 -0.72 18.13 -22.36
C ILE A 76 0.35 17.07 -22.53
N LYS A 77 1.60 17.51 -22.57
CA LYS A 77 2.78 16.66 -22.64
C LYS A 77 3.47 16.61 -21.29
N MET A 78 3.74 15.40 -20.81
CA MET A 78 4.56 15.16 -19.62
C MET A 78 5.99 14.85 -20.02
N ASN A 79 6.96 15.57 -19.44
CA ASN A 79 8.37 15.27 -19.53
C ASN A 79 8.76 14.48 -18.28
N PHE A 80 8.98 13.17 -18.43
CA PHE A 80 9.19 12.30 -17.27
C PHE A 80 10.62 12.34 -16.76
N LEU A 81 10.74 12.57 -15.44
CA LEU A 81 11.92 12.40 -14.62
C LEU A 81 11.68 11.17 -13.75
N THR A 82 12.52 10.14 -13.83
CA THR A 82 12.22 8.89 -13.16
C THR A 82 13.28 8.50 -12.13
N GLY A 83 12.81 7.87 -11.03
CA GLY A 83 13.62 7.06 -10.13
C GLY A 83 13.28 5.58 -10.31
N GLY A 84 14.22 4.69 -10.07
CA GLY A 84 13.95 3.25 -10.04
C GLY A 84 13.12 2.87 -8.79
N ARG A 85 12.60 1.64 -8.78
CA ARG A 85 11.77 1.13 -7.66
C ARG A 85 12.46 1.26 -6.30
N ASP A 86 13.77 1.08 -6.25
CA ASP A 86 14.54 1.05 -5.00
C ASP A 86 15.15 2.41 -4.63
N ASP A 87 15.19 3.39 -5.56
CA ASP A 87 15.89 4.67 -5.35
C ASP A 87 15.07 5.94 -5.64
N TRP A 88 13.79 5.80 -6.04
CA TRP A 88 12.95 6.95 -6.36
C TRP A 88 12.84 7.95 -5.21
N SER A 89 12.73 7.46 -3.97
CA SER A 89 12.57 8.30 -2.79
C SER A 89 13.81 9.16 -2.53
N ASP A 90 14.99 8.55 -2.59
CA ASP A 90 16.27 9.27 -2.43
C ASP A 90 16.44 10.32 -3.51
N LYS A 91 16.12 9.97 -4.76
CA LYS A 91 16.23 10.87 -5.90
C LYS A 91 15.26 12.06 -5.80
N LEU A 92 13.98 11.80 -5.49
CA LEU A 92 12.99 12.86 -5.28
C LEU A 92 13.37 13.77 -4.12
N ASN A 93 13.79 13.22 -2.98
CA ASN A 93 14.25 13.98 -1.84
C ASN A 93 15.45 14.88 -2.18
N LEU A 94 16.40 14.37 -2.99
CA LEU A 94 17.53 15.17 -3.44
C LEU A 94 17.10 16.34 -4.33
N MET A 95 16.15 16.12 -5.24
CA MET A 95 15.58 17.16 -6.10
C MET A 95 14.88 18.25 -5.28
N LEU A 96 14.03 17.85 -4.31
CA LEU A 96 13.33 18.79 -3.43
C LEU A 96 14.33 19.59 -2.57
N GLN A 97 15.32 18.96 -1.97
CA GLN A 97 16.35 19.62 -1.16
C GLN A 97 17.24 20.55 -1.97
N SER A 98 17.51 20.27 -3.23
CA SER A 98 18.31 21.12 -4.11
C SER A 98 17.52 22.27 -4.74
N ASN A 99 16.21 22.34 -4.52
CA ASN A 99 15.29 23.29 -5.15
C ASN A 99 15.21 23.17 -6.69
N ASP A 100 15.53 21.98 -7.20
CA ASP A 100 15.47 21.62 -8.63
C ASP A 100 14.51 20.44 -8.80
N TYR A 101 13.21 20.71 -8.68
CA TYR A 101 12.13 19.73 -8.67
C TYR A 101 11.05 20.05 -9.71
N PRO A 102 10.28 19.03 -10.15
CA PRO A 102 9.33 19.14 -11.25
C PRO A 102 8.05 19.91 -10.87
N ASP A 103 7.20 20.15 -11.88
CA ASP A 103 5.87 20.74 -11.72
C ASP A 103 4.92 19.82 -10.96
N VAL A 104 4.98 18.51 -11.24
CA VAL A 104 4.10 17.50 -10.64
C VAL A 104 4.87 16.23 -10.24
N ILE A 105 4.34 15.54 -9.23
CA ILE A 105 4.84 14.26 -8.73
C ILE A 105 3.69 13.25 -8.87
N LEU A 106 3.95 12.10 -9.50
CA LEU A 106 2.94 11.12 -9.89
C LEU A 106 3.29 9.70 -9.43
N GLY A 107 2.34 9.02 -8.78
CA GLY A 107 2.45 7.59 -8.42
C GLY A 107 3.50 7.27 -7.36
N VAL A 108 4.03 8.28 -6.69
CA VAL A 108 4.96 8.16 -5.56
C VAL A 108 4.59 9.20 -4.51
N SER A 109 4.71 8.82 -3.24
CA SER A 109 4.26 9.68 -2.12
C SER A 109 5.44 10.38 -1.46
N PRO A 110 5.64 11.70 -1.68
CA PRO A 110 6.61 12.49 -0.94
C PRO A 110 6.16 12.70 0.52
N ASP A 111 7.08 13.12 1.38
CA ASP A 111 6.74 13.55 2.75
C ASP A 111 5.93 14.86 2.70
N LEU A 112 4.59 14.73 2.75
CA LEU A 112 3.66 15.86 2.65
C LEU A 112 3.71 16.77 3.88
N ALA A 113 3.94 16.22 5.07
CA ALA A 113 4.09 17.01 6.27
C ALA A 113 5.30 17.96 6.16
N LYS A 114 6.40 17.47 5.61
CA LYS A 114 7.61 18.25 5.39
C LYS A 114 7.50 19.18 4.19
N TYR A 115 7.28 18.64 3.01
CA TYR A 115 7.40 19.41 1.77
C TYR A 115 6.13 20.18 1.42
N GLY A 116 4.97 19.76 1.91
CA GLY A 116 3.69 20.46 1.78
C GLY A 116 3.48 21.44 2.94
N VAL A 117 3.16 20.91 4.11
CA VAL A 117 2.73 21.72 5.27
C VAL A 117 3.82 22.69 5.74
N LYS A 118 5.06 22.21 5.88
CA LYS A 118 6.14 22.98 6.50
C LYS A 118 6.92 23.85 5.52
N GLU A 119 7.31 23.30 4.38
CA GLU A 119 8.19 23.97 3.42
C GLU A 119 7.43 24.67 2.28
N GLY A 120 6.18 24.28 2.04
CA GLY A 120 5.29 24.89 1.03
C GLY A 120 5.76 24.67 -0.41
N MET A 121 6.60 23.65 -0.64
CA MET A 121 7.05 23.25 -2.00
C MET A 121 5.96 22.51 -2.77
N ILE A 122 5.10 21.77 -2.06
CA ILE A 122 3.88 21.15 -2.58
C ILE A 122 2.72 22.04 -2.15
N ILE A 123 1.87 22.45 -3.09
CA ILE A 123 0.80 23.40 -2.82
C ILE A 123 -0.46 22.71 -2.29
N PRO A 124 -1.24 23.37 -1.41
CA PRO A 124 -2.56 22.87 -1.01
C PRO A 124 -3.53 22.93 -2.21
N LEU A 125 -4.36 21.91 -2.31
CA LEU A 125 -5.28 21.72 -3.45
C LEU A 125 -6.73 22.12 -3.15
N ASP A 126 -7.08 22.45 -1.90
CA ASP A 126 -8.45 22.71 -1.46
C ASP A 126 -9.23 23.65 -2.40
N ASP A 127 -8.62 24.78 -2.80
CA ASP A 127 -9.24 25.75 -3.69
C ASP A 127 -9.41 25.25 -5.15
N TYR A 128 -8.70 24.17 -5.52
CA TYR A 128 -8.70 23.60 -6.86
C TYR A 128 -9.58 22.36 -6.99
N LEU A 129 -9.97 21.71 -5.88
CA LEU A 129 -10.81 20.51 -5.87
C LEU A 129 -12.28 20.90 -6.11
N THR A 130 -12.61 21.16 -7.36
CA THR A 130 -13.92 21.61 -7.82
C THR A 130 -14.46 20.71 -8.94
N GLU A 131 -15.78 20.67 -9.11
CA GLU A 131 -16.44 20.01 -10.23
C GLU A 131 -15.96 20.51 -11.61
N GLU A 132 -15.39 21.71 -11.68
CA GLU A 132 -14.82 22.24 -12.92
C GLU A 132 -13.46 21.64 -13.23
N ASN A 133 -12.66 21.29 -12.21
CA ASN A 133 -11.30 20.80 -12.39
C ASN A 133 -11.20 19.28 -12.32
N VAL A 134 -11.88 18.64 -11.34
CA VAL A 134 -11.68 17.20 -11.03
C VAL A 134 -13.01 16.47 -10.75
N PRO A 135 -14.00 16.52 -11.68
CA PRO A 135 -15.31 15.91 -11.46
C PRO A 135 -15.25 14.39 -11.25
N ASN A 136 -14.32 13.68 -11.94
CA ASN A 136 -14.19 12.24 -11.80
C ASN A 136 -13.57 11.87 -10.44
N TYR A 137 -12.55 12.61 -10.00
CA TYR A 137 -11.93 12.42 -8.68
C TYR A 137 -12.93 12.63 -7.54
N LEU A 138 -13.69 13.75 -7.56
CA LEU A 138 -14.69 14.04 -6.53
C LEU A 138 -15.76 12.94 -6.46
N LYS A 139 -16.25 12.48 -7.60
CA LYS A 139 -17.20 11.36 -7.68
C LYS A 139 -16.59 10.05 -7.15
N MET A 140 -15.34 9.79 -7.45
CA MET A 140 -14.63 8.56 -7.01
C MET A 140 -14.40 8.57 -5.51
N MET A 141 -14.14 9.75 -4.93
CA MET A 141 -13.91 9.92 -3.49
C MET A 141 -15.19 10.01 -2.66
N GLU A 142 -16.38 10.15 -3.28
CA GLU A 142 -17.66 10.27 -2.57
C GLU A 142 -17.91 9.17 -1.51
N PRO A 143 -17.60 7.87 -1.74
CA PRO A 143 -17.76 6.82 -0.73
C PRO A 143 -16.75 6.86 0.41
N TYR A 144 -15.60 7.53 0.22
CA TYR A 144 -14.47 7.51 1.16
C TYR A 144 -14.35 8.81 1.95
N GLY A 145 -14.83 9.92 1.39
CA GLY A 145 -14.62 11.27 1.92
C GLY A 145 -13.23 11.83 1.61
N LEU A 146 -13.14 13.16 1.47
CA LEU A 146 -11.88 13.85 1.22
C LEU A 146 -11.03 14.01 2.50
N ASP A 147 -11.63 13.86 3.67
CA ASP A 147 -10.95 14.04 4.96
C ASP A 147 -9.82 13.03 5.17
N MET A 148 -9.92 11.84 4.55
CA MET A 148 -8.85 10.84 4.54
C MET A 148 -7.54 11.34 3.93
N THR A 149 -7.60 12.35 3.05
CA THR A 149 -6.42 12.89 2.35
C THR A 149 -5.89 14.19 2.95
N LYS A 150 -6.49 14.68 4.05
CA LYS A 150 -6.03 15.88 4.74
C LYS A 150 -4.77 15.62 5.55
N GLU A 151 -3.88 16.58 5.55
CA GLU A 151 -2.72 16.62 6.45
C GLU A 151 -3.09 17.21 7.82
N ALA A 152 -2.13 17.19 8.75
CA ALA A 152 -2.34 17.65 10.13
C ALA A 152 -2.81 19.11 10.27
N ASP A 153 -2.58 19.95 9.25
CA ASP A 153 -3.07 21.34 9.18
C ASP A 153 -4.50 21.46 8.61
N GLY A 154 -5.14 20.33 8.33
CA GLY A 154 -6.51 20.24 7.80
C GLY A 154 -6.64 20.48 6.31
N LYS A 155 -5.53 20.58 5.56
CA LYS A 155 -5.52 20.81 4.11
C LYS A 155 -5.13 19.58 3.32
N ILE A 156 -5.53 19.56 2.05
CA ILE A 156 -5.24 18.50 1.09
C ILE A 156 -4.07 18.94 0.20
N TYR A 157 -3.01 18.14 0.15
CA TYR A 157 -1.80 18.42 -0.65
C TYR A 157 -1.61 17.46 -1.82
N SER A 158 -2.48 16.46 -1.94
CA SER A 158 -2.37 15.44 -2.99
C SER A 158 -3.74 14.89 -3.36
N LEU A 159 -3.85 14.32 -4.56
CA LEU A 159 -4.91 13.38 -4.87
C LEU A 159 -4.49 11.97 -4.41
N ALA A 160 -5.48 11.17 -4.04
CA ALA A 160 -5.27 9.80 -3.61
C ALA A 160 -5.23 8.82 -4.78
N ASP A 161 -4.47 7.74 -4.65
CA ASP A 161 -4.73 6.52 -5.40
C ASP A 161 -5.83 5.71 -4.69
N ILE A 162 -6.58 4.93 -5.45
CA ILE A 162 -7.65 4.08 -4.93
C ILE A 162 -7.41 2.67 -5.45
N ASN A 163 -6.88 1.80 -4.59
CA ASN A 163 -6.55 0.44 -4.95
C ASN A 163 -7.10 -0.54 -3.91
N VAL A 164 -8.41 -0.77 -3.99
CA VAL A 164 -9.11 -1.68 -3.07
C VAL A 164 -8.92 -3.13 -3.53
N CYS A 165 -7.74 -3.63 -3.27
CA CYS A 165 -7.37 -5.01 -3.58
C CYS A 165 -7.91 -5.96 -2.50
N TYR A 166 -8.96 -6.70 -2.80
CA TYR A 166 -9.60 -7.60 -1.83
C TYR A 166 -8.63 -8.60 -1.20
N HIS A 167 -7.85 -9.30 -2.02
CA HIS A 167 -6.89 -10.29 -1.51
C HIS A 167 -5.67 -9.68 -0.82
N CYS A 168 -5.32 -8.42 -1.13
CA CYS A 168 -4.21 -7.71 -0.50
C CYS A 168 -4.51 -7.35 0.95
N GLN A 169 -5.79 -7.13 1.28
CA GLN A 169 -6.22 -6.90 2.67
C GLN A 169 -5.86 -8.09 3.58
N TYR A 170 -5.83 -9.31 3.01
CA TYR A 170 -5.42 -10.54 3.66
C TYR A 170 -4.05 -10.99 3.15
N GLY A 171 -3.09 -10.08 3.09
CA GLY A 171 -1.80 -10.33 2.45
C GLY A 171 -0.96 -11.41 3.14
N ARG A 172 -1.09 -11.56 4.46
CA ARG A 172 -0.31 -12.53 5.25
C ARG A 172 -0.86 -13.94 5.07
N LYS A 173 -0.37 -14.64 4.02
CA LYS A 173 -0.80 -15.98 3.65
C LYS A 173 0.31 -17.02 3.84
N MET A 174 -0.11 -18.23 4.25
CA MET A 174 0.73 -19.42 4.26
C MET A 174 0.35 -20.32 3.10
N TRP A 175 1.35 -20.75 2.34
CA TRP A 175 1.22 -21.70 1.23
C TRP A 175 1.81 -23.03 1.63
N VAL A 176 1.10 -24.13 1.35
CA VAL A 176 1.50 -25.48 1.71
C VAL A 176 1.63 -26.36 0.49
N ASN A 177 2.71 -27.14 0.41
CA ASN A 177 2.84 -28.16 -0.62
C ASN A 177 1.90 -29.34 -0.32
N LYS A 178 0.70 -29.28 -0.93
CA LYS A 178 -0.38 -30.24 -0.72
C LYS A 178 0.03 -31.63 -1.18
N ARG A 179 0.83 -31.76 -2.26
CA ARG A 179 1.34 -33.05 -2.73
C ARG A 179 2.15 -33.77 -1.66
N TYR A 180 3.02 -33.06 -0.92
CA TYR A 180 3.77 -33.68 0.17
C TYR A 180 2.88 -34.11 1.34
N LEU A 181 1.85 -33.32 1.69
CA LEU A 181 0.87 -33.73 2.69
C LEU A 181 0.16 -35.02 2.27
N ASP A 182 -0.28 -35.12 1.00
CA ASP A 182 -0.95 -36.30 0.47
C ASP A 182 -0.02 -37.53 0.45
N GLU A 183 1.24 -37.37 0.02
CA GLU A 183 2.24 -38.43 0.06
C GLU A 183 2.53 -38.94 1.48
N MET A 184 2.45 -38.06 2.48
CA MET A 184 2.58 -38.41 3.90
C MET A 184 1.27 -38.94 4.51
N GLY A 185 0.13 -38.79 3.84
CA GLY A 185 -1.19 -39.19 4.32
C GLY A 185 -1.64 -38.36 5.52
N ILE A 186 -1.44 -37.03 5.47
CA ILE A 186 -1.90 -36.06 6.46
C ILE A 186 -2.73 -34.96 5.81
N ASP A 187 -3.71 -34.46 6.55
CA ASP A 187 -4.54 -33.33 6.12
C ASP A 187 -3.79 -32.01 6.32
N VAL A 188 -4.29 -30.92 5.72
CA VAL A 188 -3.80 -29.56 5.98
C VAL A 188 -3.99 -29.24 7.47
N PRO A 189 -2.92 -28.83 8.18
CA PRO A 189 -2.98 -28.53 9.61
C PRO A 189 -3.98 -27.41 9.92
N THR A 190 -4.70 -27.54 11.01
CA THR A 190 -5.70 -26.57 11.47
C THR A 190 -5.42 -26.04 12.89
N THR A 191 -4.45 -26.62 13.58
CA THR A 191 -4.00 -26.23 14.92
C THR A 191 -2.48 -26.15 15.00
N THR A 192 -1.97 -25.47 16.02
CA THR A 192 -0.52 -25.40 16.30
C THR A 192 0.11 -26.77 16.49
N ASP A 193 -0.58 -27.70 17.13
CA ASP A 193 -0.08 -29.08 17.36
C ASP A 193 -0.01 -29.86 16.05
N GLU A 194 -1.07 -29.80 15.22
CA GLU A 194 -1.08 -30.45 13.90
C GLU A 194 -0.01 -29.87 12.98
N PHE A 195 0.23 -28.56 13.03
CA PHE A 195 1.27 -27.90 12.25
C PHE A 195 2.67 -28.37 12.68
N TYR A 196 2.94 -28.46 13.98
CA TYR A 196 4.17 -29.03 14.50
C TYR A 196 4.39 -30.48 14.06
N ASP A 197 3.35 -31.32 14.16
CA ASP A 197 3.41 -32.73 13.75
C ASP A 197 3.60 -32.87 12.22
N ALA A 198 3.01 -31.99 11.41
CA ALA A 198 3.23 -31.97 9.97
C ALA A 198 4.69 -31.63 9.62
N CYS A 199 5.27 -30.59 10.25
CA CYS A 199 6.69 -30.25 10.11
C CYS A 199 7.60 -31.42 10.48
N LYS A 200 7.35 -32.03 11.63
CA LYS A 200 8.12 -33.19 12.12
C LYS A 200 8.07 -34.36 11.13
N LYS A 201 6.88 -34.72 10.67
CA LYS A 201 6.70 -35.82 9.73
C LYS A 201 7.32 -35.52 8.37
N PHE A 202 7.27 -34.26 7.93
CA PHE A 202 7.93 -33.85 6.69
C PHE A 202 9.46 -33.99 6.77
N LEU A 203 10.09 -33.58 7.87
CA LEU A 203 11.53 -33.72 8.06
C LEU A 203 11.98 -35.19 8.13
N GLU A 204 11.13 -36.09 8.68
CA GLU A 204 11.35 -37.53 8.62
C GLU A 204 11.23 -38.06 7.19
N TYR A 205 10.28 -37.56 6.39
CA TYR A 205 10.01 -37.94 5.02
C TYR A 205 11.03 -37.34 4.02
N LYS A 206 11.43 -36.10 4.23
CA LYS A 206 12.40 -35.35 3.41
C LYS A 206 13.52 -34.78 4.31
N PRO A 207 14.54 -35.58 4.69
CA PRO A 207 15.55 -35.13 5.64
C PRO A 207 16.40 -33.93 5.20
N ASN A 208 16.42 -33.62 3.88
CA ASN A 208 17.08 -32.42 3.34
C ASN A 208 16.08 -31.30 3.03
N GLY A 209 14.81 -31.49 3.38
CA GLY A 209 13.77 -30.51 3.11
C GLY A 209 13.75 -29.40 4.15
N VAL A 210 13.12 -28.29 3.77
CA VAL A 210 12.82 -27.16 4.63
C VAL A 210 11.33 -27.24 4.97
N ALA A 211 11.01 -27.41 6.27
CA ALA A 211 9.61 -27.51 6.64
C ALA A 211 8.91 -26.16 6.55
N ILE A 212 9.56 -25.07 6.98
CA ILE A 212 9.02 -23.70 6.93
C ILE A 212 10.07 -22.80 6.31
N GLY A 213 9.70 -22.10 5.23
CA GLY A 213 10.49 -21.07 4.59
C GLY A 213 9.82 -19.72 4.72
N GLY A 214 10.61 -18.71 5.05
CA GLY A 214 10.19 -17.31 5.15
C GLY A 214 11.30 -16.37 4.73
N ALA A 215 11.08 -15.07 4.83
CA ALA A 215 12.10 -14.06 4.58
C ALA A 215 11.98 -12.90 5.56
N ALA A 216 13.10 -12.29 5.91
CA ALA A 216 13.11 -11.07 6.72
C ALA A 216 12.53 -9.87 5.97
N GLN A 217 12.64 -9.88 4.65
CA GLN A 217 12.15 -8.86 3.74
C GLN A 217 11.43 -9.50 2.56
N GLY A 218 10.28 -8.96 2.21
CA GLY A 218 9.44 -9.44 1.13
C GLY A 218 7.97 -9.19 1.42
N TRP A 219 7.14 -9.19 0.38
CA TRP A 219 5.72 -8.90 0.53
C TRP A 219 5.02 -10.02 1.32
N TYR A 220 4.76 -9.75 2.60
CA TYR A 220 4.18 -10.69 3.58
C TYR A 220 4.95 -12.03 3.70
N SER A 221 6.28 -12.00 3.52
CA SER A 221 7.12 -13.20 3.55
C SER A 221 7.70 -13.54 4.93
N ARG A 222 7.37 -12.75 5.97
CA ARG A 222 7.82 -12.98 7.34
C ARG A 222 6.99 -14.10 7.98
N MET A 223 7.56 -15.31 8.06
CA MET A 223 6.85 -16.49 8.60
C MET A 223 6.46 -16.31 10.07
N GLN A 224 7.30 -15.64 10.87
CA GLN A 224 7.04 -15.40 12.29
C GLN A 224 5.76 -14.60 12.52
N ASP A 225 5.42 -13.64 11.67
CA ASP A 225 4.21 -12.83 11.82
C ASP A 225 2.95 -13.71 11.66
N TRP A 226 2.95 -14.63 10.69
CA TRP A 226 1.85 -15.58 10.50
C TRP A 226 1.75 -16.59 11.65
N LEU A 227 2.90 -17.05 12.17
CA LEU A 227 2.93 -18.02 13.28
C LEU A 227 2.49 -17.38 14.60
N ILE A 228 2.83 -16.10 14.85
CA ILE A 228 2.40 -15.35 16.03
C ILE A 228 0.88 -15.13 16.03
N ASP A 229 0.26 -14.92 14.85
CA ASP A 229 -1.18 -14.74 14.71
C ASP A 229 -2.00 -15.93 15.26
N ALA A 230 -1.41 -17.11 15.46
CA ALA A 230 -2.06 -18.22 16.17
C ALA A 230 -2.26 -17.96 17.68
N PHE A 231 -1.64 -16.93 18.26
CA PHE A 231 -1.69 -16.58 19.67
C PHE A 231 -2.23 -15.17 19.91
N VAL A 232 -1.73 -14.20 19.16
CA VAL A 232 -2.11 -12.78 19.22
C VAL A 232 -1.90 -12.15 17.86
N LEU A 233 -2.79 -11.25 17.45
CA LEU A 233 -2.61 -10.54 16.18
C LEU A 233 -1.30 -9.75 16.21
N MET A 234 -0.42 -10.04 15.26
CA MET A 234 0.79 -9.28 15.07
C MET A 234 0.49 -8.01 14.25
N PRO A 235 0.61 -6.81 14.82
CA PRO A 235 0.18 -5.56 14.16
C PRO A 235 1.21 -5.04 13.14
N ASN A 236 1.91 -5.92 12.45
CA ASN A 236 2.88 -5.55 11.42
C ASN A 236 2.18 -5.50 10.06
N THR A 237 1.93 -4.29 9.54
CA THR A 237 1.26 -4.10 8.24
C THR A 237 2.19 -4.18 7.07
N SER A 238 3.49 -4.18 7.30
CA SER A 238 4.44 -3.83 6.27
C SER A 238 5.14 -5.05 5.68
N TYR A 239 5.19 -5.10 4.38
CA TYR A 239 6.21 -5.80 3.62
C TYR A 239 7.55 -5.04 3.65
N THR A 240 7.57 -3.83 4.19
CA THR A 240 8.77 -3.04 4.43
C THR A 240 9.10 -3.00 5.91
N THR A 241 10.34 -2.77 6.24
CA THR A 241 10.94 -2.90 7.57
C THR A 241 10.52 -1.85 8.61
N SER A 242 9.53 -1.00 8.32
CA SER A 242 9.34 0.25 9.05
C SER A 242 8.37 0.20 10.24
N GLN A 243 7.52 -0.81 10.38
CA GLN A 243 6.59 -0.91 11.51
C GLN A 243 6.86 -2.16 12.35
N LYS A 244 7.91 -2.14 13.10
CA LYS A 244 8.32 -3.25 13.95
C LYS A 244 8.14 -2.98 15.44
N ASP A 245 7.59 -1.81 15.78
CA ASP A 245 7.32 -1.40 17.16
C ASP A 245 6.16 -2.16 17.81
N THR A 246 5.38 -2.89 17.01
CA THR A 246 4.26 -3.72 17.45
C THR A 246 3.19 -2.98 18.27
N ILE A 247 3.06 -1.67 18.04
CA ILE A 247 2.07 -0.83 18.72
C ILE A 247 0.70 -1.03 18.08
N ALA A 248 -0.34 -1.20 18.90
CA ALA A 248 -1.70 -1.47 18.45
C ALA A 248 -2.73 -0.99 19.46
N LEU A 249 -4.00 -0.90 19.04
CA LEU A 249 -5.14 -0.63 19.91
C LEU A 249 -5.66 -1.95 20.51
N ASN A 250 -5.77 -2.00 21.83
CA ASN A 250 -6.54 -3.02 22.51
C ASN A 250 -8.00 -2.56 22.62
N THR A 251 -8.90 -3.23 21.92
CA THR A 251 -10.32 -2.82 21.85
C THR A 251 -11.11 -3.14 23.12
N ASP A 252 -10.60 -4.02 24.00
CA ASP A 252 -11.24 -4.34 25.28
C ASP A 252 -11.01 -3.22 26.30
N THR A 253 -9.84 -2.57 26.26
CA THR A 253 -9.44 -1.50 27.18
C THR A 253 -9.55 -0.11 26.57
N ASN A 254 -9.60 -0.02 25.24
CA ASN A 254 -9.47 1.21 24.44
C ASN A 254 -8.15 1.94 24.71
N GLU A 255 -7.09 1.19 24.94
CA GLU A 255 -5.75 1.68 25.21
C GLU A 255 -4.77 1.20 24.13
N ILE A 256 -3.78 2.02 23.87
CA ILE A 256 -2.66 1.69 23.00
C ILE A 256 -1.67 0.84 23.78
N GLU A 257 -1.24 -0.27 23.19
CA GLU A 257 -0.29 -1.19 23.82
C GLU A 257 0.77 -1.69 22.82
N CYS A 258 1.89 -2.18 23.34
CA CYS A 258 2.91 -2.88 22.58
C CYS A 258 2.65 -4.39 22.67
N VAL A 259 2.20 -4.99 21.58
CA VAL A 259 1.86 -6.43 21.51
C VAL A 259 3.06 -7.33 21.85
N ALA A 260 4.29 -6.89 21.55
CA ALA A 260 5.49 -7.65 21.91
C ALA A 260 5.69 -7.82 23.45
N THR A 261 4.95 -7.08 24.28
CA THR A 261 4.99 -7.25 25.74
C THR A 261 3.87 -8.12 26.32
N ASP A 262 2.94 -8.59 25.47
CA ASP A 262 1.81 -9.45 25.85
C ASP A 262 2.28 -10.88 26.20
N ASP A 263 1.67 -11.50 27.19
CA ASP A 263 1.98 -12.90 27.56
C ASP A 263 1.65 -13.89 26.43
N ARG A 264 0.67 -13.59 25.57
CA ARG A 264 0.36 -14.39 24.37
C ARG A 264 1.50 -14.35 23.35
N TYR A 265 2.16 -13.21 23.21
CA TYR A 265 3.36 -13.08 22.39
C TYR A 265 4.50 -13.92 22.96
N LYS A 266 4.69 -13.91 24.28
CA LYS A 266 5.67 -14.79 24.96
C LYS A 266 5.42 -16.27 24.64
N GLU A 267 4.16 -16.72 24.71
CA GLU A 267 3.82 -18.12 24.41
C GLU A 267 4.02 -18.44 22.93
N ALA A 268 3.75 -17.50 22.01
CA ALA A 268 4.09 -17.64 20.60
C ALA A 268 5.58 -17.86 20.37
N MET A 269 6.45 -17.07 21.03
CA MET A 269 7.91 -17.23 20.94
C MET A 269 8.36 -18.62 21.42
N LYS A 270 7.77 -19.14 22.49
CA LYS A 270 8.08 -20.49 22.99
C LYS A 270 7.68 -21.57 21.98
N TRP A 271 6.53 -21.43 21.38
CA TRP A 271 6.06 -22.38 20.38
C TRP A 271 6.92 -22.33 19.11
N ILE A 272 7.25 -21.14 18.59
CA ILE A 272 8.13 -20.98 17.44
C ILE A 272 9.54 -21.54 17.74
N LYS A 273 10.03 -21.32 18.98
CA LYS A 273 11.28 -21.97 19.41
C LYS A 273 11.21 -23.48 19.31
N SER A 274 10.08 -24.09 19.67
CA SER A 274 9.93 -25.56 19.54
C SER A 274 10.02 -26.04 18.10
N LEU A 275 9.50 -25.25 17.13
CA LEU A 275 9.66 -25.51 15.70
C LEU A 275 11.12 -25.32 15.23
N TYR A 276 11.80 -24.30 15.77
CA TYR A 276 13.21 -24.09 15.50
C TYR A 276 14.09 -25.24 16.06
N ASP A 277 13.84 -25.65 17.30
CA ASP A 277 14.54 -26.79 17.94
C ASP A 277 14.29 -28.11 17.19
N LEU A 278 13.14 -28.27 16.54
CA LEU A 278 12.84 -29.40 15.65
C LEU A 278 13.64 -29.34 14.34
N GLY A 279 14.23 -28.20 14.00
CA GLY A 279 14.86 -27.93 12.70
C GLY A 279 13.84 -27.67 11.58
N ALA A 280 12.62 -27.23 11.96
CA ALA A 280 11.58 -26.97 10.97
C ALA A 280 11.73 -25.61 10.28
N ILE A 281 12.34 -24.63 10.95
CA ILE A 281 12.55 -23.27 10.43
C ILE A 281 13.91 -23.23 9.75
N TYR A 282 13.96 -22.66 8.55
CA TYR A 282 15.21 -22.45 7.83
C TYR A 282 16.03 -21.33 8.48
N ASP A 283 17.30 -21.57 8.78
CA ASP A 283 18.16 -20.59 9.48
C ASP A 283 18.26 -19.23 8.74
N GLY A 284 18.11 -19.23 7.42
CA GLY A 284 18.12 -18.02 6.60
C GLY A 284 16.88 -17.15 6.72
N ASP A 285 15.76 -17.64 7.25
CA ASP A 285 14.47 -16.94 7.27
C ASP A 285 14.50 -15.59 7.98
N PHE A 286 15.37 -15.46 8.98
CA PHE A 286 15.55 -14.22 9.73
C PHE A 286 16.43 -13.17 9.04
N THR A 287 17.04 -13.49 7.90
CA THR A 287 18.00 -12.60 7.23
C THR A 287 17.86 -12.53 5.70
N GLN A 288 17.25 -13.53 5.08
CA GLN A 288 17.13 -13.60 3.63
C GLN A 288 16.07 -12.63 3.08
N THR A 289 16.24 -12.28 1.81
CA THR A 289 15.26 -11.49 1.05
C THR A 289 14.18 -12.37 0.41
N GLY A 290 13.10 -11.76 -0.07
CA GLY A 290 12.06 -12.49 -0.84
C GLY A 290 12.61 -13.19 -2.08
N GLU A 291 13.59 -12.62 -2.79
CA GLU A 291 14.24 -13.26 -3.94
C GLU A 291 15.07 -14.50 -3.53
N GLN A 292 15.68 -14.46 -2.35
CA GLN A 292 16.37 -15.63 -1.81
C GLN A 292 15.39 -16.72 -1.39
N LEU A 293 14.26 -16.35 -0.78
CA LEU A 293 13.18 -17.30 -0.48
C LEU A 293 12.61 -17.90 -1.77
N LYS A 294 12.37 -17.11 -2.81
CA LYS A 294 11.95 -17.59 -4.13
C LYS A 294 12.94 -18.61 -4.69
N THR A 295 14.22 -18.34 -4.55
CA THR A 295 15.28 -19.28 -4.95
C THR A 295 15.20 -20.58 -4.15
N LEU A 296 15.04 -20.51 -2.83
CA LEU A 296 14.89 -21.65 -1.92
C LEU A 296 13.67 -22.51 -2.30
N VAL A 297 12.50 -21.88 -2.48
CA VAL A 297 11.24 -22.57 -2.83
C VAL A 297 11.35 -23.35 -4.13
N ASN A 298 12.13 -22.85 -5.11
CA ASN A 298 12.30 -23.49 -6.42
C ASN A 298 13.46 -24.48 -6.49
N GLN A 299 14.15 -24.79 -5.38
CA GLN A 299 15.23 -25.78 -5.36
C GLN A 299 14.67 -27.20 -5.33
N ALA A 300 15.05 -28.01 -6.30
CA ALA A 300 14.60 -29.40 -6.38
C ALA A 300 15.17 -30.32 -5.29
N ASP A 301 16.38 -30.01 -4.80
CA ASP A 301 17.11 -30.83 -3.84
C ASP A 301 16.75 -30.54 -2.38
N GLU A 302 16.14 -29.40 -2.12
CA GLU A 302 15.71 -28.93 -0.80
C GLU A 302 14.21 -28.56 -0.84
N PRO A 303 13.30 -29.55 -0.87
CA PRO A 303 11.87 -29.27 -0.99
C PRO A 303 11.35 -28.48 0.21
N VAL A 304 10.49 -27.48 -0.03
CA VAL A 304 9.86 -26.66 0.99
C VAL A 304 8.42 -27.15 1.21
N LEU A 305 8.00 -27.36 2.48
CA LEU A 305 6.62 -27.76 2.79
C LEU A 305 5.70 -26.56 2.92
N PHE A 306 6.08 -25.58 3.74
CA PHE A 306 5.33 -24.35 3.97
C PHE A 306 6.17 -23.13 3.62
N PHE A 307 5.57 -22.11 3.01
CA PHE A 307 6.20 -20.80 2.89
C PHE A 307 5.18 -19.67 3.04
N THR A 308 5.64 -18.49 3.47
CA THR A 308 4.81 -17.29 3.57
C THR A 308 5.07 -16.35 2.39
N ALA A 309 3.99 -15.88 1.77
CA ALA A 309 4.02 -14.86 0.73
C ALA A 309 2.61 -14.27 0.53
N GLY A 310 2.52 -13.02 0.10
CA GLY A 310 1.25 -12.37 -0.22
C GLY A 310 0.51 -13.06 -1.36
N THR A 311 1.25 -13.56 -2.34
CA THR A 311 0.74 -14.38 -3.45
C THR A 311 1.72 -15.49 -3.79
N ILE A 312 1.20 -16.61 -4.28
CA ILE A 312 2.02 -17.74 -4.75
C ILE A 312 2.89 -17.34 -5.95
N SER A 313 2.42 -16.41 -6.79
CA SER A 313 3.15 -15.93 -7.97
C SER A 313 4.44 -15.18 -7.66
N ASP A 314 4.59 -14.65 -6.43
CA ASP A 314 5.86 -14.07 -5.98
C ASP A 314 6.97 -15.11 -5.91
N MET A 315 6.60 -16.34 -5.58
CA MET A 315 7.53 -17.45 -5.37
C MET A 315 7.65 -18.38 -6.57
N ILE A 316 6.54 -18.72 -7.21
CA ILE A 316 6.50 -19.74 -8.27
C ILE A 316 5.81 -19.17 -9.50
N ASP A 317 6.47 -19.25 -10.65
CA ASP A 317 5.91 -18.83 -11.93
C ASP A 317 5.07 -19.95 -12.56
N ALA A 318 3.78 -19.69 -12.70
CA ALA A 318 2.81 -20.64 -13.26
C ALA A 318 3.07 -20.97 -14.74
N THR A 319 3.75 -20.08 -15.49
CA THR A 319 4.03 -20.29 -16.92
C THR A 319 5.23 -21.19 -17.14
N SER A 320 6.32 -20.91 -16.43
CA SER A 320 7.57 -21.67 -16.56
C SER A 320 7.59 -22.97 -15.75
N ASN A 321 6.78 -23.06 -14.67
CA ASN A 321 6.76 -24.22 -13.77
C ASN A 321 5.35 -24.63 -13.33
N PRO A 322 4.41 -24.90 -14.28
CA PRO A 322 2.99 -25.08 -13.99
C PRO A 322 2.67 -26.29 -13.09
N ASP A 323 3.42 -27.38 -13.21
CA ASP A 323 3.19 -28.59 -12.39
C ASP A 323 3.59 -28.34 -10.94
N PHE A 324 4.66 -27.62 -10.71
CA PHE A 324 5.11 -27.27 -9.36
C PHE A 324 4.24 -26.21 -8.71
N TYR A 325 3.71 -25.26 -9.51
CA TYR A 325 2.73 -24.27 -9.05
C TYR A 325 1.47 -24.95 -8.48
N LYS A 326 1.00 -26.02 -9.11
CA LYS A 326 -0.20 -26.80 -8.71
C LYS A 326 0.02 -27.62 -7.43
N ASP A 327 1.26 -27.87 -7.04
CA ASP A 327 1.55 -28.60 -5.81
C ASP A 327 1.21 -27.78 -4.56
N TYR A 328 1.09 -26.43 -4.67
CA TYR A 328 0.85 -25.55 -3.53
C TYR A 328 -0.58 -25.02 -3.48
N GLU A 329 -1.13 -25.03 -2.28
CA GLU A 329 -2.43 -24.46 -1.94
C GLU A 329 -2.27 -23.43 -0.80
N CYS A 330 -3.16 -22.44 -0.76
CA CYS A 330 -3.25 -21.52 0.37
C CYS A 330 -3.94 -22.22 1.54
N MET A 331 -3.41 -22.09 2.76
CA MET A 331 -4.04 -22.65 3.96
C MET A 331 -4.63 -21.57 4.85
N ALA A 332 -5.70 -21.91 5.57
CA ALA A 332 -6.30 -21.04 6.57
C ALA A 332 -5.36 -20.81 7.77
N PRO A 333 -5.52 -19.70 8.52
CA PRO A 333 -4.86 -19.54 9.81
C PRO A 333 -5.13 -20.75 10.73
N ILE A 334 -4.12 -21.15 11.49
CA ILE A 334 -4.25 -22.26 12.44
C ILE A 334 -4.79 -21.77 13.80
N ALA A 335 -5.49 -22.64 14.51
CA ALA A 335 -5.93 -22.35 15.84
C ALA A 335 -4.78 -22.44 16.85
N GLY A 336 -4.68 -21.43 17.70
CA GLY A 336 -3.81 -21.45 18.87
C GLY A 336 -4.26 -22.44 19.96
N PRO A 337 -3.54 -22.53 21.08
CA PRO A 337 -3.86 -23.44 22.17
C PRO A 337 -5.23 -23.18 22.83
N ASP A 338 -5.74 -21.96 22.77
CA ASP A 338 -7.05 -21.56 23.27
C ASP A 338 -8.19 -21.81 22.27
N GLY A 339 -7.87 -22.25 21.05
CA GLY A 339 -8.81 -22.49 19.96
C GLY A 339 -9.12 -21.24 19.10
N THR A 340 -8.57 -20.09 19.41
CA THR A 340 -8.77 -18.87 18.63
C THR A 340 -7.98 -18.95 17.33
N ARG A 341 -8.60 -18.53 16.22
CA ARG A 341 -7.96 -18.32 14.91
C ARG A 341 -8.01 -16.86 14.58
N ILE A 342 -6.90 -16.31 14.16
CA ILE A 342 -6.76 -14.90 13.80
C ILE A 342 -6.24 -14.79 12.38
N ALA A 343 -6.95 -14.06 11.54
CA ALA A 343 -6.46 -13.63 10.25
C ALA A 343 -6.06 -12.15 10.32
N PHE A 344 -4.86 -11.86 9.88
CA PHE A 344 -4.46 -10.49 9.63
C PHE A 344 -5.32 -9.87 8.53
N GLN A 345 -5.82 -8.66 8.78
CA GLN A 345 -6.47 -7.82 7.79
C GLN A 345 -5.89 -6.42 7.91
N THR A 346 -5.42 -5.85 6.80
CA THR A 346 -4.98 -4.45 6.80
C THR A 346 -6.18 -3.52 7.01
N PRO A 347 -6.06 -2.52 7.88
CA PRO A 347 -7.12 -1.54 8.09
C PRO A 347 -7.30 -0.60 6.89
N ASN A 348 -6.25 -0.40 6.07
CA ASN A 348 -6.28 0.52 4.95
C ASN A 348 -7.41 0.17 3.97
N PRO A 349 -8.38 1.07 3.72
CA PRO A 349 -9.47 0.85 2.77
C PRO A 349 -9.00 0.81 1.31
N GLY A 350 -7.70 0.97 1.06
CA GLY A 350 -7.11 1.03 -0.27
C GLY A 350 -7.10 2.43 -0.87
N VAL A 351 -7.28 3.46 -0.05
CA VAL A 351 -7.15 4.87 -0.44
C VAL A 351 -5.87 5.42 0.18
N ASN A 352 -4.92 5.82 -0.65
CA ASN A 352 -3.61 6.28 -0.20
C ASN A 352 -3.35 7.71 -0.69
N SER A 353 -3.08 8.64 0.22
CA SER A 353 -2.69 10.01 -0.12
C SER A 353 -1.29 10.07 -0.72
N GLY A 354 -0.93 11.18 -1.36
CA GLY A 354 0.39 11.39 -1.94
C GLY A 354 0.57 10.91 -3.39
N ALA A 355 -0.46 10.35 -4.01
CA ALA A 355 -0.33 9.75 -5.33
C ALA A 355 -0.18 10.76 -6.49
N PHE A 356 -0.72 11.97 -6.35
CA PHE A 356 -0.50 13.06 -7.29
C PHE A 356 -0.36 14.38 -6.55
N CYS A 357 0.80 15.00 -6.64
CA CYS A 357 1.09 16.28 -6.00
C CYS A 357 1.46 17.34 -7.03
N ILE A 358 1.13 18.58 -6.74
CA ILE A 358 1.50 19.74 -7.55
C ILE A 358 2.46 20.59 -6.73
N THR A 359 3.58 20.99 -7.35
CA THR A 359 4.57 21.84 -6.69
C THR A 359 4.33 23.31 -6.96
N ASP A 360 4.98 24.19 -6.20
CA ASP A 360 4.97 25.65 -6.40
C ASP A 360 5.67 26.11 -7.70
N LYS A 361 6.30 25.19 -8.45
CA LYS A 361 6.88 25.45 -9.79
C LYS A 361 5.83 25.39 -10.89
N CYS A 362 4.72 24.67 -10.66
CA CYS A 362 3.67 24.50 -11.66
C CYS A 362 2.93 25.82 -11.93
N GLU A 363 3.07 26.34 -13.14
CA GLU A 363 2.41 27.59 -13.55
C GLU A 363 0.93 27.42 -13.86
N ASN A 364 0.44 26.18 -14.08
CA ASN A 364 -0.94 25.88 -14.48
C ASN A 364 -1.51 24.70 -13.67
N PRO A 365 -1.78 24.85 -12.34
CA PRO A 365 -2.28 23.76 -11.48
C PRO A 365 -3.61 23.19 -11.96
N GLU A 366 -4.53 24.03 -12.45
CA GLU A 366 -5.83 23.58 -12.98
C GLU A 366 -5.68 22.65 -14.19
N ALA A 367 -4.75 22.95 -15.10
CA ALA A 367 -4.49 22.09 -16.25
C ALA A 367 -3.91 20.73 -15.82
N ALA A 368 -3.00 20.71 -14.84
CA ALA A 368 -2.44 19.50 -14.28
C ALA A 368 -3.53 18.64 -13.61
N LEU A 369 -4.44 19.26 -12.85
CA LEU A 369 -5.57 18.57 -12.23
C LEU A 369 -6.57 18.02 -13.26
N ARG A 370 -6.89 18.78 -14.31
CA ARG A 370 -7.78 18.28 -15.38
C ARG A 370 -7.15 17.15 -16.20
N TRP A 371 -5.82 17.11 -16.27
CA TRP A 371 -5.10 16.00 -16.89
C TRP A 371 -5.20 14.73 -16.05
N ILE A 372 -4.91 14.80 -14.74
CA ILE A 372 -4.94 13.63 -13.86
C ILE A 372 -6.38 13.14 -13.60
N ASP A 373 -7.39 13.99 -13.71
CA ASP A 373 -8.79 13.62 -13.55
C ASP A 373 -9.25 12.54 -14.55
N PHE A 374 -8.55 12.39 -15.70
CA PHE A 374 -8.79 11.30 -16.62
C PHE A 374 -8.63 9.92 -15.97
N PHE A 375 -7.63 9.75 -15.11
CA PHE A 375 -7.35 8.47 -14.46
C PHE A 375 -8.49 8.03 -13.53
N TYR A 376 -9.26 8.96 -13.00
CA TYR A 376 -10.44 8.70 -12.16
C TYR A 376 -11.73 8.44 -12.96
N SER A 377 -11.67 8.53 -14.29
CA SER A 377 -12.78 8.15 -15.15
C SER A 377 -12.97 6.63 -15.21
N GLU A 378 -14.12 6.17 -15.70
CA GLU A 378 -14.46 4.75 -15.83
C GLU A 378 -13.41 3.90 -16.57
N ILE A 379 -12.67 4.50 -17.51
CA ILE A 379 -11.65 3.82 -18.32
C ILE A 379 -10.22 4.23 -17.99
N GLY A 380 -10.03 5.17 -17.06
CA GLY A 380 -8.71 5.73 -16.80
C GLY A 380 -7.69 4.69 -16.33
N ASP A 381 -8.07 3.87 -15.36
CA ASP A 381 -7.26 2.76 -14.85
C ASP A 381 -7.00 1.70 -15.93
N LEU A 382 -8.03 1.32 -16.71
CA LEU A 382 -7.88 0.35 -17.81
C LEU A 382 -6.87 0.82 -18.84
N CYS A 383 -6.98 2.08 -19.26
CA CYS A 383 -6.07 2.65 -20.25
C CYS A 383 -4.63 2.71 -19.76
N SER A 384 -4.40 3.11 -18.52
CA SER A 384 -3.05 3.21 -17.97
C SER A 384 -2.41 1.84 -17.73
N GLN A 385 -3.20 0.88 -17.26
CA GLN A 385 -2.71 -0.43 -16.85
C GLN A 385 -2.58 -1.44 -17.99
N TYR A 386 -3.46 -1.36 -19.01
CA TYR A 386 -3.57 -2.40 -20.02
C TYR A 386 -3.47 -1.88 -21.47
N GLY A 387 -3.50 -0.56 -21.66
CA GLY A 387 -3.49 0.07 -22.98
C GLY A 387 -4.78 0.80 -23.32
N ALA A 388 -4.74 1.68 -24.33
CA ALA A 388 -5.84 2.61 -24.60
C ALA A 388 -6.92 2.10 -25.59
N ASP A 389 -6.77 0.90 -26.14
CA ASP A 389 -7.59 0.39 -27.25
C ASP A 389 -8.69 -0.58 -26.75
N GLU A 390 -9.92 -0.07 -26.57
CA GLU A 390 -11.08 -0.91 -26.28
C GLU A 390 -11.30 -1.97 -27.38
N GLY A 391 -11.53 -3.21 -26.96
CA GLY A 391 -11.66 -4.37 -27.86
C GLY A 391 -10.35 -5.06 -28.22
N THR A 392 -9.20 -4.43 -27.91
CA THR A 392 -7.87 -5.02 -28.06
C THR A 392 -7.24 -5.25 -26.69
N ASP A 393 -7.27 -4.25 -25.82
CA ASP A 393 -6.63 -4.29 -24.52
C ASP A 393 -7.62 -4.71 -23.43
N TRP A 394 -8.85 -4.25 -23.54
CA TRP A 394 -9.94 -4.56 -22.61
C TRP A 394 -11.31 -4.36 -23.27
N VAL A 395 -12.36 -4.81 -22.59
CA VAL A 395 -13.77 -4.60 -22.99
C VAL A 395 -14.57 -4.20 -21.76
N LEU A 396 -15.38 -3.12 -21.87
CA LEU A 396 -16.34 -2.74 -20.83
C LEU A 396 -17.61 -3.59 -20.91
N ASN A 397 -18.19 -3.89 -19.74
CA ASN A 397 -19.48 -4.58 -19.60
C ASN A 397 -19.62 -5.81 -20.52
N PRO A 398 -18.69 -6.77 -20.50
CA PRO A 398 -18.68 -7.89 -21.42
C PRO A 398 -19.93 -8.75 -21.25
N GLU A 399 -20.71 -8.96 -22.34
CA GLU A 399 -22.01 -9.63 -22.30
C GLU A 399 -21.89 -11.08 -21.81
N GLY A 400 -22.67 -11.43 -20.79
CA GLY A 400 -22.77 -12.79 -20.24
C GLY A 400 -21.59 -13.23 -19.37
N LYS A 401 -20.63 -12.36 -19.11
CA LYS A 401 -19.52 -12.63 -18.18
C LYS A 401 -19.84 -12.19 -16.76
N VAL A 402 -19.19 -12.83 -15.81
CA VAL A 402 -19.30 -12.54 -14.38
C VAL A 402 -17.95 -12.11 -13.81
N GLY A 403 -17.99 -11.28 -12.80
CA GLY A 403 -16.81 -10.86 -12.04
C GLY A 403 -16.37 -11.88 -11.00
N LEU A 404 -15.28 -11.58 -10.30
CA LEU A 404 -14.75 -12.41 -9.21
C LEU A 404 -15.79 -12.71 -8.12
N ASN A 405 -16.70 -11.76 -7.86
CA ASN A 405 -17.78 -11.88 -6.88
C ASN A 405 -19.05 -12.59 -7.42
N GLY A 406 -19.03 -13.06 -8.66
CA GLY A 406 -20.17 -13.71 -9.30
C GLY A 406 -21.25 -12.78 -9.85
N GLU A 407 -21.12 -11.45 -9.66
CA GLU A 407 -22.01 -10.43 -10.24
C GLU A 407 -21.64 -10.19 -11.72
N PRO A 408 -22.50 -9.53 -12.52
CA PRO A 408 -22.16 -9.17 -13.90
C PRO A 408 -20.83 -8.42 -13.98
N ALA A 409 -19.95 -8.88 -14.87
CA ALA A 409 -18.63 -8.29 -15.01
C ALA A 409 -18.71 -6.84 -15.50
N LYS A 410 -17.89 -5.96 -14.93
CA LYS A 410 -17.75 -4.56 -15.34
C LYS A 410 -16.79 -4.40 -16.50
N TYR A 411 -15.73 -5.21 -16.53
CA TYR A 411 -14.75 -5.22 -17.61
C TYR A 411 -14.07 -6.58 -17.75
N GLU A 412 -13.48 -6.77 -18.90
CA GLU A 412 -12.60 -7.90 -19.21
C GLU A 412 -11.28 -7.37 -19.71
N VAL A 413 -10.17 -7.88 -19.16
CA VAL A 413 -8.81 -7.59 -19.63
C VAL A 413 -8.46 -8.59 -20.71
N LEU A 414 -8.05 -8.10 -21.88
CA LEU A 414 -7.60 -8.89 -23.03
C LEU A 414 -6.07 -8.85 -23.16
N ASN A 415 -5.46 -7.70 -22.89
CA ASN A 415 -4.01 -7.52 -22.80
C ASN A 415 -3.55 -7.74 -21.35
N LEU A 416 -3.23 -8.98 -21.01
CA LEU A 416 -2.84 -9.35 -19.65
C LEU A 416 -1.49 -8.75 -19.29
N TYR A 417 -1.31 -8.45 -17.99
CA TYR A 417 -0.03 -8.04 -17.42
C TYR A 417 1.11 -8.97 -17.85
N SER A 418 2.21 -8.39 -18.29
CA SER A 418 3.39 -9.10 -18.73
C SER A 418 4.63 -8.64 -17.95
N ALA A 419 5.45 -9.60 -17.50
CA ALA A 419 6.78 -9.32 -16.97
C ALA A 419 7.82 -9.05 -18.09
N GLU A 420 7.48 -9.28 -19.34
CA GLU A 420 8.32 -8.96 -20.51
C GLU A 420 8.37 -7.45 -20.70
N THR A 421 9.51 -6.94 -21.18
CA THR A 421 9.67 -5.51 -21.48
C THR A 421 8.75 -5.12 -22.63
N GLN A 422 7.94 -4.09 -22.42
CA GLN A 422 6.97 -3.56 -23.37
C GLN A 422 6.97 -2.01 -23.32
N ASN A 423 6.32 -1.35 -24.29
CA ASN A 423 6.18 0.10 -24.36
C ASN A 423 4.76 0.53 -24.75
N HIS A 424 3.76 -0.32 -24.47
CA HIS A 424 2.37 -0.13 -24.85
C HIS A 424 1.54 0.57 -23.77
N ASP A 425 1.71 0.16 -22.52
CA ASP A 425 0.99 0.65 -21.36
C ASP A 425 1.94 1.01 -20.20
N TRP A 426 1.40 1.61 -19.14
CA TRP A 426 2.21 1.97 -17.96
C TRP A 426 2.27 0.86 -16.92
N GLN A 427 1.32 -0.07 -16.94
CA GLN A 427 1.15 -1.08 -15.89
C GLN A 427 1.15 -0.44 -14.48
N ASP A 428 2.04 -0.86 -13.59
CA ASP A 428 2.09 -0.37 -12.20
C ASP A 428 2.73 1.03 -12.04
N ILE A 429 2.94 1.77 -13.12
CA ILE A 429 3.44 3.15 -13.06
C ILE A 429 2.26 4.13 -12.96
N GLY A 430 2.44 5.20 -12.18
CA GLY A 430 1.42 6.20 -11.97
C GLY A 430 0.48 5.83 -10.81
N ILE A 431 -0.79 6.19 -10.94
CA ILE A 431 -1.81 5.93 -9.94
C ILE A 431 -2.71 4.77 -10.33
N ARG A 432 -3.22 4.05 -9.33
CA ARG A 432 -4.31 3.09 -9.50
C ARG A 432 -5.63 3.76 -9.12
N VAL A 433 -6.68 3.46 -9.91
CA VAL A 433 -8.05 3.89 -9.59
C VAL A 433 -8.98 2.69 -9.73
N ALA A 434 -8.89 1.80 -8.78
CA ALA A 434 -9.57 0.51 -8.77
C ALA A 434 -10.33 0.31 -7.44
N PRO A 435 -11.51 0.94 -7.25
CA PRO A 435 -12.35 0.72 -6.07
C PRO A 435 -12.83 -0.74 -5.99
N ALA A 436 -13.31 -1.15 -4.82
CA ALA A 436 -13.64 -2.54 -4.51
C ALA A 436 -14.58 -3.19 -5.54
N ASP A 437 -15.65 -2.50 -5.87
CA ASP A 437 -16.66 -2.99 -6.81
C ASP A 437 -16.15 -3.09 -8.26
N TYR A 438 -15.16 -2.25 -8.59
CA TYR A 438 -14.48 -2.30 -9.88
C TYR A 438 -13.53 -3.50 -9.95
N ARG A 439 -12.63 -3.67 -8.97
CA ARG A 439 -11.74 -4.84 -8.94
C ARG A 439 -12.49 -6.17 -8.91
N LEU A 440 -13.56 -6.26 -8.10
CA LEU A 440 -14.41 -7.46 -8.05
C LEU A 440 -15.21 -7.67 -9.33
N GLY A 441 -15.39 -6.63 -10.15
CA GLY A 441 -16.07 -6.65 -11.44
C GLY A 441 -15.18 -7.11 -12.60
N GLN A 442 -13.91 -7.43 -12.40
CA GLN A 442 -13.06 -8.03 -13.45
C GLN A 442 -13.64 -9.37 -13.88
N ALA A 443 -13.87 -9.52 -15.19
CA ALA A 443 -14.42 -10.75 -15.74
C ALA A 443 -13.49 -11.94 -15.46
N VAL A 444 -14.08 -13.05 -15.02
CA VAL A 444 -13.39 -14.31 -14.82
C VAL A 444 -14.16 -15.42 -15.55
N ASP A 445 -13.44 -16.36 -16.14
CA ASP A 445 -14.05 -17.59 -16.64
C ASP A 445 -14.40 -18.49 -15.44
N PRO A 446 -15.66 -18.89 -15.24
CA PRO A 446 -16.05 -19.77 -14.14
C PRO A 446 -15.30 -21.11 -14.12
N ASP A 447 -14.84 -21.57 -15.29
CA ASP A 447 -14.11 -22.81 -15.47
C ASP A 447 -12.57 -22.59 -15.56
N VAL A 448 -12.08 -21.40 -15.24
CA VAL A 448 -10.64 -21.08 -15.28
C VAL A 448 -9.87 -22.04 -14.37
N ASP A 449 -8.75 -22.57 -14.87
CA ASP A 449 -7.79 -23.26 -14.00
C ASP A 449 -7.15 -22.22 -13.04
N VAL A 450 -7.58 -22.24 -11.78
CA VAL A 450 -7.09 -21.30 -10.76
C VAL A 450 -5.58 -21.39 -10.53
N HIS A 451 -4.96 -22.51 -10.93
CA HIS A 451 -3.51 -22.69 -10.89
C HIS A 451 -2.83 -22.28 -12.22
N SER A 452 -3.39 -21.34 -12.93
CA SER A 452 -2.80 -20.72 -14.13
C SER A 452 -2.61 -19.22 -13.92
N THR A 453 -1.82 -18.57 -14.76
CA THR A 453 -1.67 -17.11 -14.73
C THR A 453 -3.01 -16.40 -14.85
N ALA A 454 -3.92 -16.87 -15.71
CA ALA A 454 -5.25 -16.29 -15.89
C ALA A 454 -6.19 -16.54 -14.68
N GLY A 455 -5.93 -17.56 -13.88
CA GLY A 455 -6.73 -17.92 -12.71
C GLY A 455 -6.23 -17.33 -11.38
N LEU A 456 -5.10 -16.64 -11.38
CA LEU A 456 -4.45 -16.15 -10.16
C LEU A 456 -5.37 -15.25 -9.33
N GLU A 457 -6.03 -14.27 -9.92
CA GLU A 457 -6.94 -13.36 -9.20
C GLU A 457 -8.09 -14.12 -8.54
N LYS A 458 -8.63 -15.14 -9.21
CA LYS A 458 -9.66 -16.00 -8.63
C LYS A 458 -9.13 -16.85 -7.49
N LEU A 459 -7.94 -17.45 -7.62
CA LEU A 459 -7.29 -18.20 -6.55
C LEU A 459 -7.13 -17.33 -5.29
N LEU A 460 -6.63 -16.11 -5.46
CA LEU A 460 -6.37 -15.19 -4.37
C LEU A 460 -7.67 -14.65 -3.73
N TYR A 461 -8.69 -14.38 -4.57
CA TYR A 461 -10.01 -13.98 -4.08
C TYR A 461 -10.65 -15.10 -3.26
N ASP A 462 -10.74 -16.33 -3.80
CA ASP A 462 -11.33 -17.48 -3.13
C ASP A 462 -10.59 -17.79 -1.81
N ALA A 463 -9.26 -17.83 -1.84
CA ALA A 463 -8.45 -18.03 -0.64
C ALA A 463 -8.73 -16.97 0.43
N SER A 464 -8.84 -15.70 0.04
CA SER A 464 -9.12 -14.61 0.98
C SER A 464 -10.53 -14.68 1.53
N ALA A 465 -11.54 -14.92 0.67
CA ALA A 465 -12.94 -14.96 1.07
C ALA A 465 -13.28 -16.18 1.94
N GLU A 466 -12.72 -17.36 1.60
CA GLU A 466 -13.07 -18.62 2.25
C GLU A 466 -12.17 -18.94 3.45
N LEU A 467 -10.86 -18.62 3.38
CA LEU A 467 -9.87 -19.07 4.35
C LEU A 467 -9.47 -17.99 5.36
N TYR A 468 -9.53 -16.69 5.00
CA TYR A 468 -9.05 -15.60 5.86
C TYR A 468 -10.16 -14.70 6.40
N ALA A 469 -11.06 -14.23 5.56
CA ALA A 469 -12.15 -13.32 5.96
C ALA A 469 -12.99 -13.84 7.15
N PRO A 470 -13.28 -15.16 7.29
CA PRO A 470 -14.03 -15.66 8.45
C PRO A 470 -13.32 -15.48 9.80
N TYR A 471 -12.01 -15.25 9.79
CA TYR A 471 -11.18 -15.12 10.99
C TYR A 471 -10.63 -13.70 11.19
N ALA A 472 -10.95 -12.79 10.28
CA ALA A 472 -10.63 -11.37 10.44
C ALA A 472 -11.51 -10.75 11.54
N GLY A 473 -10.95 -9.80 12.29
CA GLY A 473 -11.68 -9.10 13.36
C GLY A 473 -12.00 -9.96 14.59
N THR A 474 -11.47 -11.18 14.69
CA THR A 474 -11.64 -12.04 15.87
C THR A 474 -10.71 -11.64 17.03
N SER A 475 -9.68 -10.84 16.77
CA SER A 475 -8.73 -10.36 17.77
C SER A 475 -9.26 -9.11 18.48
N ASN A 476 -8.90 -8.98 19.76
CA ASN A 476 -9.06 -7.73 20.50
C ASN A 476 -7.92 -6.71 20.24
N ILE A 477 -6.94 -7.10 19.44
CA ILE A 477 -5.90 -6.21 18.96
C ILE A 477 -6.30 -5.72 17.58
N LYS A 478 -6.30 -4.40 17.38
CA LYS A 478 -6.53 -3.77 16.09
C LYS A 478 -5.32 -2.94 15.68
N LEU A 479 -5.02 -3.03 14.40
CA LEU A 479 -4.14 -2.06 13.79
C LEU A 479 -4.83 -0.70 13.76
N PHE A 480 -4.03 0.34 13.81
CA PHE A 480 -4.54 1.69 13.57
C PHE A 480 -4.83 1.87 12.08
N ASP A 481 -5.90 2.56 11.78
CA ASP A 481 -5.92 3.42 10.61
C ASP A 481 -4.86 4.51 10.80
N GLU A 482 -4.36 5.08 9.71
CA GLU A 482 -3.27 6.06 9.76
C GLU A 482 -3.50 7.13 10.83
N MET A 483 -2.85 6.97 11.98
CA MET A 483 -2.84 8.04 12.98
C MET A 483 -1.96 9.17 12.47
N LYS A 484 -2.55 10.32 12.22
CA LYS A 484 -1.82 11.51 11.82
C LYS A 484 -1.12 12.12 13.01
N LEU A 485 0.16 11.81 13.14
CA LEU A 485 1.05 12.48 14.09
C LEU A 485 1.34 13.89 13.60
N THR A 486 1.43 14.83 14.54
CA THR A 486 1.97 16.16 14.24
C THR A 486 3.48 16.07 13.98
N ASP A 487 4.05 17.06 13.29
CA ASP A 487 5.50 17.17 13.06
C ASP A 487 6.33 17.06 14.36
N GLU A 488 5.84 17.66 15.45
CA GLU A 488 6.49 17.62 16.75
C GLU A 488 6.45 16.22 17.36
N GLU A 489 5.30 15.56 17.32
CA GLU A 489 5.13 14.18 17.77
C GLU A 489 6.01 13.21 16.95
N SER A 490 5.92 13.27 15.63
CA SER A 490 6.74 12.43 14.74
C SER A 490 8.24 12.62 14.99
N THR A 491 8.69 13.87 15.14
CA THR A 491 10.09 14.19 15.46
C THR A 491 10.50 13.61 16.82
N ASN A 492 9.64 13.75 17.82
CA ASN A 492 9.93 13.31 19.19
C ASN A 492 10.05 11.79 19.31
N ILE A 493 9.24 11.02 18.56
CA ILE A 493 9.26 9.56 18.68
C ILE A 493 10.13 8.86 17.64
N SER A 494 10.60 9.53 16.60
CA SER A 494 11.31 8.90 15.48
C SER A 494 12.50 8.03 15.90
N VAL A 495 13.30 8.50 16.85
CA VAL A 495 14.46 7.76 17.38
C VAL A 495 14.00 6.63 18.31
N ILE A 496 13.00 6.91 19.16
CA ILE A 496 12.43 5.94 20.11
C ILE A 496 11.82 4.76 19.37
N ALA A 497 11.01 5.04 18.34
CA ALA A 497 10.34 3.99 17.55
C ALA A 497 11.35 3.04 16.89
N VAL A 498 12.44 3.56 16.34
CA VAL A 498 13.52 2.75 15.76
C VAL A 498 14.22 1.90 16.83
N GLU A 499 14.57 2.48 17.99
CA GLU A 499 15.27 1.75 19.05
C GLU A 499 14.39 0.66 19.66
N VAL A 500 13.10 0.94 19.88
CA VAL A 500 12.11 -0.04 20.36
C VAL A 500 11.95 -1.17 19.34
N ALA A 501 11.78 -0.84 18.05
CA ALA A 501 11.65 -1.83 16.98
C ALA A 501 12.88 -2.73 16.86
N ASP A 502 14.09 -2.17 16.95
CA ASP A 502 15.33 -2.94 16.88
C ASP A 502 15.49 -3.91 18.06
N ILE A 503 15.09 -3.50 19.27
CA ILE A 503 15.09 -4.40 20.44
C ILE A 503 14.07 -5.53 20.23
N ILE A 504 12.85 -5.22 19.81
CA ILE A 504 11.82 -6.22 19.56
C ILE A 504 12.29 -7.25 18.53
N GLU A 505 12.81 -6.78 17.39
CA GLU A 505 13.27 -7.65 16.32
C GLU A 505 14.42 -8.57 16.78
N SER A 506 15.46 -7.98 17.38
CA SER A 506 16.64 -8.73 17.78
C SER A 506 16.37 -9.72 18.90
N ASP A 507 15.58 -9.33 19.90
CA ASP A 507 15.28 -10.17 21.05
C ASP A 507 14.27 -11.27 20.69
N SER A 508 13.30 -10.99 19.80
CA SER A 508 12.38 -11.99 19.29
C SER A 508 13.11 -13.09 18.52
N VAL A 509 14.03 -12.73 17.63
CA VAL A 509 14.89 -13.71 16.95
C VAL A 509 15.73 -14.50 17.96
N ALA A 510 16.29 -13.84 18.99
CA ALA A 510 17.07 -14.51 20.01
C ALA A 510 16.22 -15.49 20.86
N PHE A 511 14.97 -15.16 21.15
CA PHE A 511 14.02 -16.07 21.83
C PHE A 511 13.62 -17.25 20.95
N MET A 512 13.24 -16.98 19.69
CA MET A 512 12.85 -18.03 18.73
C MET A 512 13.98 -19.02 18.44
N THR A 513 15.22 -18.55 18.36
CA THR A 513 16.39 -19.40 18.12
C THR A 513 16.99 -20.03 19.40
N GLY A 514 16.53 -19.58 20.57
CA GLY A 514 17.06 -20.03 21.86
C GLY A 514 18.41 -19.42 22.23
N ALA A 515 18.85 -18.36 21.53
CA ALA A 515 20.03 -17.59 21.92
C ALA A 515 19.82 -16.84 23.25
N LYS A 516 18.57 -16.48 23.55
CA LYS A 516 18.09 -16.02 24.87
C LYS A 516 17.06 -16.99 25.42
N ASP A 517 17.08 -17.24 26.73
CA ASP A 517 16.06 -18.03 27.43
C ASP A 517 14.89 -17.12 27.81
N ILE A 518 13.74 -17.35 27.19
CA ILE A 518 12.58 -16.46 27.30
C ILE A 518 11.97 -16.45 28.73
N ASP A 519 12.07 -17.57 29.48
CA ASP A 519 11.48 -17.63 30.81
C ASP A 519 12.28 -16.84 31.84
N SER A 520 13.61 -16.78 31.69
CA SER A 520 14.47 -16.02 32.58
C SER A 520 14.74 -14.59 32.13
N GLU A 521 14.59 -14.27 30.84
CA GLU A 521 14.97 -12.97 30.28
C GLU A 521 13.78 -12.11 29.85
N TRP A 522 12.55 -12.60 29.96
CA TRP A 522 11.35 -11.88 29.57
C TRP A 522 11.16 -10.52 30.28
N ASP A 523 11.39 -10.49 31.59
CA ASP A 523 11.29 -9.23 32.33
C ASP A 523 12.42 -8.27 31.95
N SER A 524 13.63 -8.79 31.68
CA SER A 524 14.74 -7.96 31.19
C SER A 524 14.49 -7.40 29.81
N PHE A 525 13.81 -8.14 28.94
CA PHE A 525 13.37 -7.66 27.64
C PHE A 525 12.40 -6.48 27.76
N LYS A 526 11.34 -6.62 28.57
CA LYS A 526 10.39 -5.52 28.86
C LYS A 526 11.08 -4.30 29.46
N ASP A 527 11.98 -4.52 30.42
CA ASP A 527 12.81 -3.44 31.01
C ASP A 527 13.69 -2.72 29.97
N SER A 528 14.12 -3.43 28.93
CA SER A 528 14.94 -2.84 27.85
C SER A 528 14.08 -1.93 26.95
N LEU A 529 12.85 -2.35 26.65
CA LEU A 529 11.88 -1.55 25.90
C LEU A 529 11.51 -0.26 26.67
N ASP A 530 11.25 -0.38 27.99
CA ASP A 530 10.95 0.78 28.82
C ASP A 530 12.13 1.78 28.88
N LYS A 531 13.36 1.29 28.93
CA LYS A 531 14.57 2.14 28.88
C LYS A 531 14.77 2.81 27.52
N ALA A 532 14.35 2.17 26.45
CA ALA A 532 14.37 2.74 25.11
C ALA A 532 13.28 3.82 24.90
N GLY A 533 12.33 3.94 25.84
CA GLY A 533 11.27 4.95 25.78
C GLY A 533 9.91 4.42 25.31
N LEU A 534 9.64 3.12 25.44
CA LEU A 534 8.38 2.52 25.02
C LEU A 534 7.15 3.22 25.59
N GLN A 535 7.20 3.64 26.86
CA GLN A 535 6.06 4.33 27.48
C GLN A 535 5.82 5.72 26.90
N ASP A 536 6.88 6.43 26.50
CA ASP A 536 6.77 7.73 25.83
C ASP A 536 6.19 7.55 24.42
N LEU A 537 6.59 6.47 23.71
CA LEU A 537 6.05 6.11 22.41
C LEU A 537 4.54 5.81 22.49
N ILE A 538 4.13 4.96 23.44
CA ILE A 538 2.71 4.64 23.67
C ILE A 538 1.91 5.90 24.02
N ALA A 539 2.43 6.79 24.86
CA ALA A 539 1.73 8.01 25.25
C ALA A 539 1.44 8.92 24.04
N VAL A 540 2.41 9.09 23.14
CA VAL A 540 2.23 9.91 21.93
C VAL A 540 1.17 9.28 21.00
N TYR A 541 1.20 7.97 20.80
CA TYR A 541 0.18 7.29 20.01
C TYR A 541 -1.20 7.35 20.66
N GLN A 542 -1.29 7.27 21.99
CA GLN A 542 -2.57 7.41 22.72
C GLN A 542 -3.16 8.81 22.57
N GLU A 543 -2.32 9.87 22.60
CA GLU A 543 -2.77 11.24 22.38
C GLU A 543 -3.24 11.47 20.94
N ALA A 544 -2.53 10.91 19.97
CA ALA A 544 -2.94 10.96 18.56
C ALA A 544 -4.25 10.21 18.31
N TYR A 545 -4.42 9.04 18.91
CA TYR A 545 -5.66 8.26 18.84
C TYR A 545 -6.86 8.99 19.47
N ALA A 546 -6.67 9.62 20.62
CA ALA A 546 -7.71 10.40 21.27
C ALA A 546 -8.18 11.58 20.40
N ARG A 547 -7.25 12.27 19.70
CA ARG A 547 -7.59 13.37 18.78
C ARG A 547 -8.43 12.91 17.59
N SER A 548 -8.08 11.77 16.97
CA SER A 548 -8.85 11.22 15.85
C SER A 548 -10.24 10.79 16.27
N SER A 549 -10.37 10.16 17.45
CA SER A 549 -11.65 9.68 17.98
C SER A 549 -12.60 10.84 18.39
N GLU A 550 -12.07 11.96 18.91
CA GLU A 550 -12.86 13.16 19.23
C GLU A 550 -13.34 13.89 17.96
N GLY A 551 -12.58 13.82 16.87
CA GLY A 551 -12.99 14.31 15.54
C GLY A 551 -14.20 13.57 15.02
N ASP A 552 -14.16 12.24 15.04
CA ASP A 552 -15.25 11.38 14.57
C ASP A 552 -16.55 11.56 15.38
N GLU A 553 -16.48 11.74 16.72
CA GLU A 553 -17.67 11.99 17.54
C GLU A 553 -18.31 13.37 17.27
N THR A 554 -17.50 14.38 16.95
CA THR A 554 -18.00 15.73 16.63
C THR A 554 -18.63 15.77 15.23
N GLU A 555 -18.13 15.04 14.27
CA GLU A 555 -18.73 14.93 12.92
C GLU A 555 -20.02 14.13 12.96
N ALA A 556 -20.06 12.98 13.62
CA ALA A 556 -21.28 12.18 13.78
C ALA A 556 -22.41 12.96 14.49
N THR A 557 -22.07 13.81 15.47
CA THR A 557 -23.06 14.68 16.15
C THR A 557 -23.49 15.85 15.26
N THR A 558 -22.63 16.33 14.37
CA THR A 558 -22.97 17.42 13.43
C THR A 558 -23.80 16.91 12.26
N GLU A 559 -23.52 15.72 11.73
CA GLU A 559 -24.36 15.06 10.72
C GLU A 559 -25.74 14.70 11.26
N ALA A 560 -25.83 14.12 12.47
CA ALA A 560 -27.09 13.83 13.11
C ALA A 560 -27.93 15.10 13.42
N ALA A 561 -27.27 16.23 13.69
CA ALA A 561 -27.93 17.52 13.86
C ALA A 561 -28.42 18.08 12.52
N ALA A 562 -27.62 17.96 11.46
CA ALA A 562 -27.98 18.39 10.11
C ALA A 562 -29.12 17.55 9.52
N GLU A 563 -29.12 16.23 9.71
CA GLU A 563 -30.23 15.35 9.33
C GLU A 563 -31.53 15.68 10.10
N THR A 564 -31.39 16.07 11.37
CA THR A 564 -32.55 16.48 12.20
C THR A 564 -33.11 17.82 11.75
N GLU A 565 -32.27 18.78 11.37
CA GLU A 565 -32.71 20.07 10.80
C GLU A 565 -33.35 19.88 9.42
N ALA A 566 -32.76 19.09 8.54
CA ALA A 566 -33.32 18.77 7.22
C ALA A 566 -34.68 18.03 7.30
N ALA A 567 -34.80 17.10 8.27
CA ALA A 567 -36.09 16.43 8.52
C ALA A 567 -37.16 17.38 9.08
N THR A 568 -36.76 18.39 9.85
CA THR A 568 -37.66 19.40 10.42
C THR A 568 -38.12 20.38 9.34
N GLU A 569 -37.22 20.84 8.46
CA GLU A 569 -37.57 21.69 7.31
C GLU A 569 -38.49 20.97 6.30
N ALA A 570 -38.22 19.66 6.03
CA ALA A 570 -39.09 18.86 5.17
C ALA A 570 -40.50 18.67 5.76
N ALA A 571 -40.62 18.55 7.08
CA ALA A 571 -41.91 18.45 7.77
C ALA A 571 -42.69 19.77 7.79
N GLU A 572 -42.00 20.91 7.91
CA GLU A 572 -42.65 22.24 7.83
C GLU A 572 -43.13 22.55 6.39
N THR A 573 -42.32 22.18 5.38
CA THR A 573 -42.69 22.38 3.96
C THR A 573 -43.89 21.52 3.55
N THR A 574 -44.06 20.33 4.10
CA THR A 574 -45.22 19.45 3.88
C THR A 574 -46.48 19.98 4.59
N ALA A 575 -46.32 20.58 5.76
CA ALA A 575 -47.46 21.17 6.51
C ALA A 575 -48.01 22.46 5.86
N GLU A 576 -47.17 23.27 5.22
CA GLU A 576 -47.59 24.45 4.47
C GLU A 576 -48.33 24.10 3.16
N THR A 577 -47.93 23.00 2.49
CA THR A 577 -48.56 22.55 1.24
C THR A 577 -49.93 21.92 1.47
N GLU A 578 -50.21 21.32 2.62
CA GLU A 578 -51.52 20.78 2.98
C GLU A 578 -52.52 21.85 3.41
N THR A 579 -52.07 23.03 3.87
CA THR A 579 -52.94 24.16 4.26
C THR A 579 -53.38 25.00 3.07
N GLU A 580 -52.64 25.02 1.96
CA GLU A 580 -53.07 25.74 0.74
C GLU A 580 -54.06 24.97 -0.15
N THR A 581 -54.21 23.65 0.05
CA THR A 581 -55.16 22.81 -0.71
C THR A 581 -56.54 22.68 -0.05
N ALA A 582 -56.76 23.27 1.14
CA ALA A 582 -58.02 23.21 1.90
C ALA A 582 -58.76 24.56 2.04
N ALA A 583 -58.42 25.59 1.21
CA ALA A 583 -59.10 26.88 1.19
C ALA A 583 -59.86 27.12 -0.12
#